data_f18caaa039c50fa432aab12d397c83b5
#
_entry.id   f18caaa039c50fa432aab12d397c83b5
#
_cell.length_a   1.000
_cell.length_b   1.000
_cell.length_c   1.000
_cell.angle_alpha   90.00
_cell.angle_beta   90.00
_cell.angle_gamma   90.00
#
_symmetry.space_group_name_H-M   'P 1'
#
loop_
_entity.id
_entity.type
_entity.pdbx_description
1 polymer ?
#
loop_
_entity_poly.entity_id
_entity_poly.type
_entity_poly.pdbx_seq_one_letter_code
_entity_poly.pdbx_strand_id
1 'polypeptide(L)'
;MNTFEAIHGGENHRLWIGGHRGHASATRENTTANFAEVLGMGVDYIEIDVQLTRDRQAVIFHDMALEERTPLHGHIRDYTVAELKAVFEIDTLEEALAWCKAHGMAVLLEVKSCELLMHEDMPTLAQRIVEALQKADFFDQCVVFGVNHWILREVCRLDSRCKIALIVPHVPDDPVALMRHMGAIIYLCFIDNLSRPLIDQLHAAGYLVDGSVINSKERMKTALEIGCDMVESDTPDQAIAWYRELTEETERHA
;
A
#
# COMPACT_ATOMS: atom_id res chain seq x y z
N MET A 1 17.52 -0.39 7.81
CA MET A 1 16.28 -0.90 8.45
C MET A 1 15.13 -0.25 7.71
N ASN A 2 14.17 -1.02 7.26
CA ASN A 2 13.03 -0.48 6.51
C ASN A 2 12.20 0.46 7.43
N THR A 3 11.67 1.54 6.85
CA THR A 3 10.90 2.56 7.58
C THR A 3 9.70 1.96 8.32
N PHE A 4 9.00 0.99 7.71
CA PHE A 4 7.87 0.30 8.34
C PHE A 4 8.30 -0.61 9.50
N GLU A 5 9.47 -1.26 9.43
CA GLU A 5 9.99 -2.06 10.55
C GLU A 5 10.27 -1.20 11.81
N ALA A 6 10.49 0.11 11.63
CA ALA A 6 10.74 1.02 12.75
C ALA A 6 9.48 1.33 13.58
N ILE A 7 8.27 1.00 13.10
CA ILE A 7 7.01 1.20 13.83
C ILE A 7 7.01 0.45 15.17
N HIS A 8 7.56 -0.76 15.22
CA HIS A 8 7.64 -1.57 16.45
C HIS A 8 8.64 -1.09 17.52
N GLY A 9 9.56 -0.21 17.17
CA GLY A 9 10.70 0.15 18.04
C GLY A 9 10.58 1.47 18.80
N GLY A 10 9.48 2.21 18.65
CA GLY A 10 9.32 3.55 19.23
C GLY A 10 8.70 3.53 20.63
N GLU A 11 9.25 4.35 21.58
CA GLU A 11 8.63 4.58 22.89
C GLU A 11 7.24 5.23 22.78
N ASN A 12 6.86 5.74 21.61
CA ASN A 12 5.55 6.32 21.26
C ASN A 12 4.95 5.56 20.07
N HIS A 13 4.48 4.34 20.32
CA HIS A 13 3.70 3.60 19.33
C HIS A 13 2.42 4.37 19.02
N ARG A 14 2.36 4.99 17.83
CA ARG A 14 1.17 5.67 17.32
C ARG A 14 0.66 4.96 16.08
N LEU A 15 -0.62 5.08 15.82
CA LEU A 15 -1.21 4.61 14.57
C LEU A 15 -0.63 5.40 13.39
N TRP A 16 -0.13 4.70 12.38
CA TRP A 16 0.28 5.30 11.12
C TRP A 16 -0.90 5.40 10.16
N ILE A 17 -1.04 6.56 9.52
CA ILE A 17 -2.14 6.84 8.60
C ILE A 17 -1.57 7.05 7.21
N GLY A 18 -1.98 6.17 6.30
CA GLY A 18 -1.64 6.21 4.89
C GLY A 18 -2.72 6.85 4.03
N GLY A 19 -2.30 7.44 2.93
CA GLY A 19 -3.21 7.85 1.85
C GLY A 19 -3.40 6.71 0.86
N HIS A 20 -4.60 6.12 0.80
CA HIS A 20 -4.97 5.08 -0.16
C HIS A 20 -4.96 5.68 -1.57
N ARG A 21 -4.09 5.18 -2.45
CA ARG A 21 -3.80 5.75 -3.79
C ARG A 21 -3.38 7.23 -3.74
N GLY A 22 -2.74 7.63 -2.64
CA GLY A 22 -2.59 9.01 -2.24
C GLY A 22 -3.86 9.57 -1.60
N HIS A 23 -4.80 10.09 -2.38
CA HIS A 23 -6.14 10.54 -1.98
C HIS A 23 -7.16 9.99 -2.96
N ALA A 24 -7.70 8.80 -2.69
CA ALA A 24 -8.56 8.08 -3.63
C ALA A 24 -9.89 8.80 -3.94
N SER A 25 -10.37 9.66 -3.04
CA SER A 25 -11.54 10.51 -3.30
C SER A 25 -11.26 11.67 -4.26
N ALA A 26 -9.99 11.93 -4.59
CA ALA A 26 -9.61 12.95 -5.57
C ALA A 26 -9.67 12.38 -7.00
N THR A 27 -9.82 13.27 -7.97
CA THR A 27 -10.00 12.89 -9.38
C THR A 27 -8.73 12.32 -10.04
N ARG A 28 -7.57 12.51 -9.41
CA ARG A 28 -6.25 12.14 -9.95
C ARG A 28 -5.49 11.20 -9.01
N GLU A 29 -6.18 10.22 -8.43
CA GLU A 29 -5.53 9.20 -7.61
C GLU A 29 -4.37 8.52 -8.36
N ASN A 30 -3.41 7.94 -7.64
CA ASN A 30 -2.25 7.27 -8.22
C ASN A 30 -1.43 8.16 -9.17
N THR A 31 -1.24 9.44 -8.83
CA THR A 31 -0.37 10.36 -9.57
C THR A 31 0.51 11.18 -8.64
N THR A 32 1.69 11.58 -9.13
CA THR A 32 2.60 12.46 -8.37
C THR A 32 1.98 13.82 -8.07
N ALA A 33 1.05 14.30 -8.90
CA ALA A 33 0.28 15.51 -8.63
C ALA A 33 -0.63 15.35 -7.40
N ASN A 34 -1.31 14.20 -7.27
CA ASN A 34 -2.12 13.86 -6.11
C ASN A 34 -1.26 13.68 -4.84
N PHE A 35 -0.09 13.04 -4.96
CA PHE A 35 0.83 12.86 -3.82
C PHE A 35 1.34 14.19 -3.26
N ALA A 36 1.53 15.21 -4.11
CA ALA A 36 1.90 16.55 -3.66
C ALA A 36 0.81 17.22 -2.79
N GLU A 37 -0.46 16.94 -3.08
CA GLU A 37 -1.58 17.40 -2.24
C GLU A 37 -1.57 16.68 -0.88
N VAL A 38 -1.36 15.37 -0.89
CA VAL A 38 -1.36 14.52 0.31
C VAL A 38 -0.17 14.79 1.22
N LEU A 39 0.99 15.14 0.67
CA LEU A 39 2.19 15.47 1.45
C LEU A 39 1.92 16.58 2.48
N GLY A 40 1.13 17.59 2.12
CA GLY A 40 0.74 18.69 3.01
C GLY A 40 -0.24 18.32 4.12
N MET A 41 -0.90 17.16 4.03
CA MET A 41 -1.88 16.69 5.02
C MET A 41 -1.21 16.03 6.23
N GLY A 42 0.03 15.53 6.07
CA GLY A 42 0.80 14.91 7.14
C GLY A 42 0.51 13.41 7.30
N VAL A 43 0.27 12.71 6.19
CA VAL A 43 0.24 11.25 6.15
C VAL A 43 1.63 10.67 6.43
N ASP A 44 1.69 9.46 6.93
CA ASP A 44 2.94 8.75 7.23
C ASP A 44 3.50 8.04 6.00
N TYR A 45 2.63 7.59 5.12
CA TYR A 45 2.95 6.91 3.87
C TYR A 45 1.83 7.10 2.85
N ILE A 46 2.09 6.71 1.62
CA ILE A 46 1.06 6.53 0.60
C ILE A 46 1.02 5.08 0.13
N GLU A 47 -0.17 4.63 -0.20
CA GLU A 47 -0.38 3.40 -0.92
C GLU A 47 -0.55 3.74 -2.41
N ILE A 48 0.02 2.90 -3.28
CA ILE A 48 -0.05 3.03 -4.74
C ILE A 48 -0.16 1.67 -5.41
N ASP A 49 -0.82 1.62 -6.56
CA ASP A 49 -1.10 0.40 -7.31
C ASP A 49 -0.24 0.28 -8.57
N VAL A 50 0.41 -0.86 -8.81
CA VAL A 50 1.24 -1.04 -10.00
C VAL A 50 0.67 -2.08 -10.95
N GLN A 51 0.66 -1.73 -12.26
CA GLN A 51 0.29 -2.59 -13.37
C GLN A 51 1.33 -2.55 -14.50
N LEU A 52 1.28 -3.52 -15.42
CA LEU A 52 2.20 -3.66 -16.55
C LEU A 52 1.52 -3.25 -17.87
N THR A 53 2.17 -2.38 -18.64
CA THR A 53 1.73 -1.96 -19.97
C THR A 53 2.11 -2.96 -21.08
N ARG A 54 1.57 -2.76 -22.29
CA ARG A 54 1.91 -3.56 -23.48
C ARG A 54 3.40 -3.52 -23.83
N ASP A 55 4.04 -2.38 -23.66
CA ASP A 55 5.48 -2.20 -23.87
C ASP A 55 6.32 -2.54 -22.63
N ARG A 56 5.72 -3.33 -21.70
CA ARG A 56 6.42 -3.91 -20.55
C ARG A 56 7.00 -2.88 -19.60
N GLN A 57 6.34 -1.74 -19.41
CA GLN A 57 6.66 -0.73 -18.42
C GLN A 57 5.72 -0.86 -17.22
N ALA A 58 6.21 -0.59 -16.02
CA ALA A 58 5.38 -0.51 -14.82
C ALA A 58 4.80 0.90 -14.70
N VAL A 59 3.48 1.00 -14.58
CA VAL A 59 2.74 2.25 -14.37
C VAL A 59 1.88 2.16 -13.12
N ILE A 60 1.55 3.30 -12.51
CA ILE A 60 0.69 3.31 -11.33
C ILE A 60 -0.75 3.61 -11.73
N PHE A 61 -1.64 2.62 -11.50
CA PHE A 61 -3.06 2.69 -11.80
C PHE A 61 -3.82 1.57 -11.10
N HIS A 62 -4.97 1.90 -10.48
CA HIS A 62 -5.72 0.93 -9.68
C HIS A 62 -6.63 0.01 -10.50
N ASP A 63 -7.54 0.61 -11.32
CA ASP A 63 -8.65 -0.15 -11.89
C ASP A 63 -8.19 -1.15 -12.95
N MET A 64 -8.83 -2.31 -12.98
CA MET A 64 -8.52 -3.32 -13.99
C MET A 64 -9.07 -2.92 -15.37
N ALA A 65 -10.19 -2.20 -15.40
CA ALA A 65 -10.82 -1.70 -16.61
C ALA A 65 -10.61 -0.18 -16.73
N LEU A 66 -10.08 0.27 -17.86
CA LEU A 66 -9.76 1.69 -18.09
C LEU A 66 -10.99 2.59 -18.17
N GLU A 67 -12.12 2.07 -18.64
CA GLU A 67 -13.38 2.80 -18.81
C GLU A 67 -13.99 3.32 -17.52
N GLU A 68 -13.56 2.82 -16.36
CA GLU A 68 -14.03 3.30 -15.06
C GLU A 68 -13.53 4.72 -14.76
N ARG A 69 -12.32 5.07 -15.23
CA ARG A 69 -11.66 6.34 -14.90
C ARG A 69 -11.12 7.12 -16.08
N THR A 70 -11.15 6.53 -17.27
CA THR A 70 -10.58 7.14 -18.49
C THR A 70 -11.52 6.99 -19.67
N PRO A 71 -11.33 7.75 -20.77
CA PRO A 71 -12.10 7.55 -21.99
C PRO A 71 -11.64 6.33 -22.83
N LEU A 72 -10.65 5.58 -22.36
CA LEU A 72 -10.16 4.37 -23.01
C LEU A 72 -10.96 3.14 -22.57
N HIS A 73 -10.91 2.07 -23.34
CA HIS A 73 -11.54 0.78 -23.05
C HIS A 73 -10.48 -0.31 -22.93
N GLY A 74 -10.80 -1.36 -22.18
CA GLY A 74 -9.90 -2.50 -21.97
C GLY A 74 -8.98 -2.28 -20.77
N HIS A 75 -7.74 -2.71 -20.86
CA HIS A 75 -6.82 -2.81 -19.72
C HIS A 75 -5.53 -2.04 -19.97
N ILE A 76 -4.80 -1.69 -18.92
CA ILE A 76 -3.46 -1.07 -18.99
C ILE A 76 -2.53 -1.86 -19.93
N ARG A 77 -2.58 -3.19 -19.89
CA ARG A 77 -1.75 -4.08 -20.73
C ARG A 77 -2.03 -4.00 -22.24
N ASP A 78 -3.13 -3.39 -22.63
CA ASP A 78 -3.50 -3.24 -24.04
C ASP A 78 -2.83 -2.02 -24.70
N TYR A 79 -2.19 -1.15 -23.90
CA TYR A 79 -1.61 0.12 -24.33
C TYR A 79 -0.13 0.24 -23.93
N THR A 80 0.61 1.04 -24.72
CA THR A 80 1.93 1.52 -24.31
C THR A 80 1.82 2.72 -23.36
N VAL A 81 2.88 3.00 -22.61
CA VAL A 81 2.93 4.21 -21.77
C VAL A 81 2.66 5.48 -22.58
N ALA A 82 3.22 5.57 -23.81
CA ALA A 82 3.02 6.74 -24.66
C ALA A 82 1.55 6.93 -25.09
N GLU A 83 0.84 5.84 -25.41
CA GLU A 83 -0.58 5.88 -25.75
C GLU A 83 -1.43 6.30 -24.55
N LEU A 84 -1.14 5.78 -23.34
CA LEU A 84 -1.84 6.16 -22.10
C LEU A 84 -1.62 7.64 -21.78
N LYS A 85 -0.37 8.10 -21.76
CA LYS A 85 0.00 9.50 -21.47
C LYS A 85 -0.56 10.51 -22.49
N ALA A 86 -0.88 10.08 -23.69
CA ALA A 86 -1.51 10.93 -24.70
C ALA A 86 -2.99 11.22 -24.40
N VAL A 87 -3.65 10.43 -23.51
CA VAL A 87 -5.09 10.51 -23.25
C VAL A 87 -5.38 11.01 -21.84
N PHE A 88 -4.63 10.57 -20.84
CA PHE A 88 -4.84 10.95 -19.45
C PHE A 88 -3.53 11.00 -18.64
N GLU A 89 -3.58 11.61 -17.47
CA GLU A 89 -2.45 11.70 -16.55
C GLU A 89 -2.19 10.34 -15.92
N ILE A 90 -1.00 9.79 -16.15
CA ILE A 90 -0.53 8.53 -15.56
C ILE A 90 0.99 8.59 -15.38
N ASP A 91 1.46 8.14 -14.24
CA ASP A 91 2.89 8.07 -13.95
C ASP A 91 3.42 6.64 -14.11
N THR A 92 4.67 6.51 -14.51
CA THR A 92 5.41 5.26 -14.38
C THR A 92 5.79 5.02 -12.92
N LEU A 93 6.02 3.77 -12.55
CA LEU A 93 6.51 3.43 -11.21
C LEU A 93 7.84 4.15 -10.90
N GLU A 94 8.72 4.29 -11.91
CA GLU A 94 9.98 5.00 -11.74
C GLU A 94 9.77 6.48 -11.41
N GLU A 95 8.85 7.17 -12.10
CA GLU A 95 8.49 8.57 -11.83
C GLU A 95 7.92 8.73 -10.42
N ALA A 96 7.01 7.84 -10.02
CA ALA A 96 6.40 7.84 -8.70
C ALA A 96 7.43 7.62 -7.58
N LEU A 97 8.28 6.59 -7.69
CA LEU A 97 9.31 6.30 -6.68
C LEU A 97 10.37 7.42 -6.59
N ALA A 98 10.75 8.01 -7.72
CA ALA A 98 11.67 9.15 -7.72
C ALA A 98 11.07 10.35 -6.99
N TRP A 99 9.78 10.62 -7.20
CA TRP A 99 9.05 11.67 -6.49
C TRP A 99 8.99 11.38 -4.98
N CYS A 100 8.58 10.17 -4.60
CA CYS A 100 8.49 9.76 -3.20
C CYS A 100 9.83 9.88 -2.47
N LYS A 101 10.91 9.44 -3.11
CA LYS A 101 12.26 9.58 -2.54
C LYS A 101 12.65 11.02 -2.32
N ALA A 102 12.39 11.89 -3.29
CA ALA A 102 12.72 13.32 -3.19
C ALA A 102 11.98 14.03 -2.06
N HIS A 103 10.82 13.53 -1.66
CA HIS A 103 9.96 14.11 -0.62
C HIS A 103 9.98 13.33 0.71
N GLY A 104 10.78 12.24 0.80
CA GLY A 104 10.85 11.41 2.00
C GLY A 104 9.57 10.64 2.32
N MET A 105 8.72 10.39 1.31
CA MET A 105 7.45 9.70 1.44
C MET A 105 7.64 8.18 1.37
N ALA A 106 7.22 7.45 2.41
CA ALA A 106 7.21 5.99 2.39
C ALA A 106 6.05 5.45 1.53
N VAL A 107 6.22 4.24 0.98
CA VAL A 107 5.28 3.66 0.01
C VAL A 107 4.89 2.23 0.40
N LEU A 108 3.59 1.95 0.45
CA LEU A 108 3.03 0.63 0.25
C LEU A 108 2.70 0.46 -1.23
N LEU A 109 3.32 -0.50 -1.90
CA LEU A 109 3.19 -0.74 -3.34
C LEU A 109 2.35 -1.98 -3.60
N GLU A 110 1.07 -1.80 -3.95
CA GLU A 110 0.19 -2.92 -4.32
C GLU A 110 0.50 -3.42 -5.72
N VAL A 111 0.77 -4.72 -5.83
CA VAL A 111 0.86 -5.39 -7.12
C VAL A 111 -0.52 -5.83 -7.55
N LYS A 112 -1.11 -5.10 -8.49
CA LYS A 112 -2.40 -5.50 -9.07
C LYS A 112 -2.25 -6.78 -9.86
N SER A 113 -3.00 -7.78 -9.46
CA SER A 113 -3.01 -9.08 -10.10
C SER A 113 -4.44 -9.53 -10.37
N CYS A 114 -4.83 -9.51 -11.63
CA CYS A 114 -5.99 -10.24 -12.10
C CYS A 114 -5.48 -11.55 -12.68
N GLU A 115 -5.76 -12.67 -12.03
CA GLU A 115 -5.22 -14.00 -12.39
C GLU A 115 -5.43 -14.38 -13.85
N LEU A 116 -6.58 -14.02 -14.41
CA LEU A 116 -6.91 -14.34 -15.80
C LEU A 116 -6.13 -13.53 -16.83
N LEU A 117 -5.72 -12.30 -16.47
CA LEU A 117 -5.13 -11.35 -17.41
C LEU A 117 -3.62 -11.19 -17.25
N MET A 118 -3.06 -11.55 -16.10
CA MET A 118 -1.71 -11.13 -15.73
C MET A 118 -0.75 -12.27 -15.38
N HIS A 119 -1.19 -13.51 -15.36
CA HIS A 119 -0.34 -14.63 -14.93
C HIS A 119 0.96 -14.73 -15.76
N GLU A 120 0.87 -14.50 -17.07
CA GLU A 120 2.03 -14.52 -17.99
C GLU A 120 2.94 -13.30 -17.80
N ASP A 121 2.40 -12.20 -17.29
CA ASP A 121 3.09 -10.93 -17.13
C ASP A 121 3.77 -10.77 -15.77
N MET A 122 3.36 -11.56 -14.77
CA MET A 122 3.84 -11.46 -13.40
C MET A 122 5.38 -11.51 -13.23
N PRO A 123 6.12 -12.40 -13.93
CA PRO A 123 7.58 -12.40 -13.81
C PRO A 123 8.20 -11.09 -14.29
N THR A 124 7.65 -10.51 -15.37
CA THR A 124 8.13 -9.22 -15.88
C THR A 124 7.75 -8.08 -14.94
N LEU A 125 6.53 -8.07 -14.41
CA LEU A 125 6.11 -7.05 -13.45
C LEU A 125 6.96 -7.08 -12.17
N ALA A 126 7.24 -8.27 -11.63
CA ALA A 126 8.15 -8.43 -10.50
C ALA A 126 9.55 -7.87 -10.81
N GLN A 127 10.08 -8.16 -12.00
CA GLN A 127 11.36 -7.64 -12.45
C GLN A 127 11.35 -6.11 -12.55
N ARG A 128 10.30 -5.51 -13.16
CA ARG A 128 10.18 -4.05 -13.27
C ARG A 128 10.07 -3.35 -11.93
N ILE A 129 9.35 -3.95 -10.97
CA ILE A 129 9.28 -3.43 -9.60
C ILE A 129 10.67 -3.40 -8.98
N VAL A 130 11.41 -4.50 -9.05
CA VAL A 130 12.75 -4.57 -8.45
C VAL A 130 13.72 -3.62 -9.13
N GLU A 131 13.70 -3.52 -10.47
CA GLU A 131 14.53 -2.56 -11.23
C GLU A 131 14.24 -1.11 -10.84
N ALA A 132 12.96 -0.76 -10.67
CA ALA A 132 12.55 0.59 -10.24
C ALA A 132 13.03 0.90 -8.81
N LEU A 133 12.88 -0.06 -7.88
CA LEU A 133 13.39 0.06 -6.50
C LEU A 133 14.91 0.19 -6.45
N GLN A 134 15.64 -0.59 -7.26
CA GLN A 134 17.10 -0.51 -7.39
C GLN A 134 17.54 0.86 -7.94
N LYS A 135 16.92 1.31 -9.02
CA LYS A 135 17.24 2.59 -9.67
C LYS A 135 16.99 3.77 -8.74
N ALA A 136 15.89 3.75 -7.99
CA ALA A 136 15.58 4.78 -7.01
C ALA A 136 16.37 4.61 -5.70
N ASP A 137 17.01 3.46 -5.45
CA ASP A 137 17.56 3.08 -4.14
C ASP A 137 16.52 3.29 -3.02
N PHE A 138 15.34 2.63 -3.16
CA PHE A 138 14.14 2.94 -2.37
C PHE A 138 13.66 1.76 -1.49
N PHE A 139 14.47 0.72 -1.29
CA PHE A 139 14.09 -0.47 -0.52
C PHE A 139 13.73 -0.18 0.94
N ASP A 140 14.41 0.79 1.55
CA ASP A 140 14.18 1.14 2.96
C ASP A 140 12.89 1.92 3.20
N GLN A 141 12.25 2.43 2.16
CA GLN A 141 11.03 3.23 2.24
C GLN A 141 9.83 2.59 1.52
N CYS A 142 9.99 1.36 1.04
CA CYS A 142 8.95 0.64 0.31
C CYS A 142 8.70 -0.74 0.88
N VAL A 143 7.42 -1.12 0.93
CA VAL A 143 6.95 -2.49 1.13
C VAL A 143 6.05 -2.86 -0.03
N VAL A 144 6.36 -3.97 -0.70
CA VAL A 144 5.56 -4.48 -1.82
C VAL A 144 4.48 -5.41 -1.28
N PHE A 145 3.23 -5.25 -1.69
CA PHE A 145 2.14 -6.06 -1.16
C PHE A 145 1.12 -6.47 -2.23
N GLY A 146 0.20 -7.34 -1.88
CA GLY A 146 -0.88 -7.77 -2.77
C GLY A 146 -1.51 -9.08 -2.33
N VAL A 147 -2.55 -9.48 -3.06
CA VAL A 147 -3.28 -10.74 -2.83
C VAL A 147 -2.56 -11.95 -3.44
N ASN A 148 -1.72 -11.76 -4.45
CA ASN A 148 -1.02 -12.84 -5.13
C ASN A 148 0.35 -13.09 -4.50
N HIS A 149 0.41 -14.06 -3.63
CA HIS A 149 1.62 -14.41 -2.90
C HIS A 149 2.77 -14.93 -3.79
N TRP A 150 2.47 -15.42 -5.00
CA TRP A 150 3.52 -15.89 -5.91
C TRP A 150 4.40 -14.73 -6.38
N ILE A 151 3.80 -13.60 -6.81
CA ILE A 151 4.60 -12.46 -7.28
C ILE A 151 5.39 -11.81 -6.13
N LEU A 152 4.84 -11.79 -4.91
CA LEU A 152 5.55 -11.26 -3.75
C LEU A 152 6.81 -12.08 -3.44
N ARG A 153 6.72 -13.41 -3.55
CA ARG A 153 7.87 -14.30 -3.43
C ARG A 153 8.90 -14.05 -4.54
N GLU A 154 8.43 -13.83 -5.76
CA GLU A 154 9.31 -13.56 -6.91
C GLU A 154 10.07 -12.24 -6.74
N VAL A 155 9.41 -11.19 -6.25
CA VAL A 155 10.06 -9.91 -5.91
C VAL A 155 11.19 -10.12 -4.88
N CYS A 156 10.93 -10.85 -3.79
CA CYS A 156 11.97 -11.17 -2.80
C CYS A 156 13.09 -12.08 -3.35
N ARG A 157 12.79 -12.98 -4.28
CA ARG A 157 13.77 -13.83 -4.93
C ARG A 157 14.71 -13.03 -5.84
N LEU A 158 14.19 -12.03 -6.53
CA LEU A 158 14.97 -11.14 -7.41
C LEU A 158 15.90 -10.22 -6.62
N ASP A 159 15.42 -9.71 -5.47
CA ASP A 159 16.26 -8.91 -4.57
C ASP A 159 15.81 -9.09 -3.11
N SER A 160 16.68 -9.66 -2.28
CA SER A 160 16.37 -9.95 -0.87
C SER A 160 16.20 -8.72 0.03
N ARG A 161 16.50 -7.52 -0.47
CA ARG A 161 16.21 -6.25 0.23
C ARG A 161 14.73 -5.89 0.19
N CYS A 162 13.96 -6.44 -0.75
CA CYS A 162 12.52 -6.21 -0.82
C CYS A 162 11.84 -6.71 0.45
N LYS A 163 11.00 -5.88 1.03
CA LYS A 163 10.08 -6.23 2.11
C LYS A 163 8.69 -6.40 1.53
N ILE A 164 7.94 -7.35 2.08
CA ILE A 164 6.59 -7.64 1.59
C ILE A 164 5.56 -7.60 2.71
N ALA A 165 4.32 -7.25 2.32
CA ALA A 165 3.13 -7.39 3.12
C ALA A 165 2.10 -8.27 2.41
N LEU A 166 1.19 -8.87 3.17
CA LEU A 166 0.16 -9.73 2.62
C LEU A 166 -1.21 -9.09 2.77
N ILE A 167 -1.96 -8.96 1.68
CA ILE A 167 -3.41 -8.80 1.77
C ILE A 167 -4.01 -10.16 2.10
N VAL A 168 -4.65 -10.27 3.26
CA VAL A 168 -5.28 -11.49 3.74
C VAL A 168 -6.78 -11.22 3.90
N PRO A 169 -7.60 -11.45 2.85
CA PRO A 169 -9.01 -11.07 2.85
C PRO A 169 -9.89 -11.93 3.76
N HIS A 170 -9.34 -12.99 4.32
CA HIS A 170 -9.98 -13.90 5.26
C HIS A 170 -9.01 -14.20 6.41
N VAL A 171 -9.52 -14.66 7.54
CA VAL A 171 -8.69 -15.05 8.70
C VAL A 171 -8.25 -16.53 8.52
N PRO A 172 -6.96 -16.82 8.29
CA PRO A 172 -6.45 -18.19 8.18
C PRO A 172 -6.40 -18.86 9.57
N ASP A 173 -6.36 -20.18 9.59
CA ASP A 173 -6.24 -20.97 10.84
C ASP A 173 -4.98 -20.60 11.66
N ASP A 174 -3.87 -20.38 10.96
CA ASP A 174 -2.61 -19.94 11.56
C ASP A 174 -2.02 -18.75 10.80
N PRO A 175 -2.40 -17.52 11.16
CA PRO A 175 -1.91 -16.30 10.52
C PRO A 175 -0.40 -16.11 10.74
N VAL A 176 0.14 -16.53 11.88
CA VAL A 176 1.58 -16.42 12.18
C VAL A 176 2.40 -17.36 11.30
N ALA A 177 1.92 -18.60 11.08
CA ALA A 177 2.59 -19.52 10.17
C ALA A 177 2.57 -19.03 8.72
N LEU A 178 1.46 -18.41 8.27
CA LEU A 178 1.37 -17.79 6.95
C LEU A 178 2.41 -16.67 6.79
N MET A 179 2.47 -15.74 7.74
CA MET A 179 3.42 -14.62 7.71
C MET A 179 4.86 -15.11 7.71
N ARG A 180 5.19 -16.06 8.56
CA ARG A 180 6.53 -16.67 8.64
C ARG A 180 6.90 -17.39 7.35
N HIS A 181 5.98 -18.17 6.77
CA HIS A 181 6.20 -18.89 5.52
C HIS A 181 6.51 -17.96 4.36
N MET A 182 5.86 -16.80 4.33
CA MET A 182 6.04 -15.80 3.28
C MET A 182 7.24 -14.87 3.55
N GLY A 183 7.69 -14.74 4.79
CA GLY A 183 8.69 -13.74 5.18
C GLY A 183 8.14 -12.31 5.13
N ALA A 184 6.83 -12.15 5.27
CA ALA A 184 6.18 -10.86 5.25
C ALA A 184 6.30 -10.15 6.59
N ILE A 185 6.27 -8.80 6.58
CA ILE A 185 6.42 -7.98 7.79
C ILE A 185 5.11 -7.31 8.22
N ILE A 186 4.13 -7.15 7.32
CA ILE A 186 2.82 -6.54 7.59
C ILE A 186 1.71 -7.51 7.19
N TYR A 187 0.77 -7.74 8.09
CA TYR A 187 -0.50 -8.43 7.85
C TYR A 187 -1.57 -7.38 7.58
N LEU A 188 -2.04 -7.28 6.33
CA LEU A 188 -3.07 -6.34 5.93
C LEU A 188 -4.40 -7.08 5.75
N CYS A 189 -5.43 -6.61 6.40
CA CYS A 189 -6.77 -7.18 6.34
C CYS A 189 -7.85 -6.10 6.41
N PHE A 190 -9.02 -6.40 5.88
CA PHE A 190 -10.18 -5.55 6.11
C PHE A 190 -10.42 -5.38 7.62
N ILE A 191 -10.63 -4.14 8.07
CA ILE A 191 -10.84 -3.82 9.49
C ILE A 191 -11.95 -4.67 10.12
N ASP A 192 -12.98 -5.01 9.35
CA ASP A 192 -14.12 -5.80 9.82
C ASP A 192 -13.77 -7.28 10.11
N ASN A 193 -12.63 -7.76 9.64
CA ASN A 193 -12.10 -9.12 9.88
C ASN A 193 -11.01 -9.16 10.95
N LEU A 194 -10.60 -8.01 11.49
CA LEU A 194 -9.62 -7.92 12.55
C LEU A 194 -10.27 -7.99 13.94
N SER A 195 -9.51 -8.48 14.88
CA SER A 195 -9.90 -8.50 16.29
C SER A 195 -8.69 -8.33 17.18
N ARG A 196 -8.87 -7.79 18.39
CA ARG A 196 -7.78 -7.63 19.35
C ARG A 196 -6.98 -8.93 19.59
N PRO A 197 -7.61 -10.12 19.80
CA PRO A 197 -6.84 -11.36 19.98
C PRO A 197 -5.99 -11.76 18.78
N LEU A 198 -6.47 -11.51 17.54
CA LEU A 198 -5.69 -11.76 16.32
C LEU A 198 -4.48 -10.83 16.23
N ILE A 199 -4.69 -9.54 16.51
CA ILE A 199 -3.61 -8.55 16.51
C ILE A 199 -2.57 -8.87 17.58
N ASP A 200 -2.99 -9.16 18.81
CA ASP A 200 -2.09 -9.55 19.90
C ASP A 200 -1.25 -10.79 19.52
N GLN A 201 -1.83 -11.78 18.82
CA GLN A 201 -1.11 -12.95 18.32
C GLN A 201 -0.05 -12.58 17.28
N LEU A 202 -0.37 -11.69 16.33
CA LEU A 202 0.55 -11.21 15.31
C LEU A 202 1.67 -10.36 15.90
N HIS A 203 1.34 -9.44 16.82
CA HIS A 203 2.31 -8.62 17.57
C HIS A 203 3.28 -9.48 18.39
N ALA A 204 2.78 -10.50 19.10
CA ALA A 204 3.62 -11.42 19.86
C ALA A 204 4.64 -12.16 18.98
N ALA A 205 4.35 -12.31 17.68
CA ALA A 205 5.24 -12.90 16.70
C ALA A 205 6.11 -11.87 15.94
N GLY A 206 5.96 -10.55 16.22
CA GLY A 206 6.76 -9.46 15.66
C GLY A 206 6.25 -8.92 14.33
N TYR A 207 4.97 -9.12 13.98
CA TYR A 207 4.36 -8.61 12.76
C TYR A 207 3.57 -7.34 13.01
N LEU A 208 3.57 -6.43 12.03
CA LEU A 208 2.69 -5.27 11.98
C LEU A 208 1.32 -5.66 11.42
N VAL A 209 0.29 -4.91 11.83
CA VAL A 209 -1.09 -5.10 11.36
C VAL A 209 -1.63 -3.82 10.75
N ASP A 210 -2.04 -3.90 9.49
CA ASP A 210 -2.76 -2.84 8.78
C ASP A 210 -4.25 -3.20 8.69
N GLY A 211 -5.12 -2.29 9.19
CA GLY A 211 -6.58 -2.44 9.21
C GLY A 211 -7.26 -1.50 8.22
N SER A 212 -7.18 -1.77 6.92
CA SER A 212 -7.69 -0.86 5.89
C SER A 212 -9.02 -1.31 5.28
N VAL A 213 -9.83 -0.43 4.68
CA VAL A 213 -9.68 1.01 4.49
C VAL A 213 -10.53 1.75 5.54
N ILE A 214 -10.04 2.88 6.10
CA ILE A 214 -10.72 3.64 7.14
C ILE A 214 -11.34 4.91 6.54
N ASN A 215 -12.65 4.87 6.32
CA ASN A 215 -13.41 5.99 5.73
C ASN A 215 -14.54 6.49 6.65
N SER A 216 -14.43 6.24 7.96
CA SER A 216 -15.34 6.79 8.96
C SER A 216 -14.68 6.91 10.32
N LYS A 217 -15.15 7.84 11.16
CA LYS A 217 -14.69 8.01 12.54
C LYS A 217 -14.91 6.75 13.38
N GLU A 218 -15.99 6.01 13.13
CA GLU A 218 -16.29 4.76 13.83
C GLU A 218 -15.23 3.68 13.55
N ARG A 219 -14.85 3.50 12.27
CA ARG A 219 -13.78 2.56 11.89
C ARG A 219 -12.42 3.00 12.45
N MET A 220 -12.11 4.29 12.47
CA MET A 220 -10.90 4.82 13.11
C MET A 220 -10.88 4.48 14.61
N LYS A 221 -12.01 4.66 15.30
CA LYS A 221 -12.15 4.27 16.70
C LYS A 221 -11.91 2.76 16.89
N THR A 222 -12.52 1.93 16.03
CA THR A 222 -12.31 0.49 16.05
C THR A 222 -10.83 0.14 15.87
N ALA A 223 -10.13 0.72 14.88
CA ALA A 223 -8.71 0.46 14.64
C ALA A 223 -7.84 0.78 15.87
N LEU A 224 -8.12 1.89 16.54
CA LEU A 224 -7.45 2.27 17.79
C LEU A 224 -7.75 1.27 18.93
N GLU A 225 -9.02 0.89 19.11
CA GLU A 225 -9.46 -0.01 20.19
C GLU A 225 -8.87 -1.41 20.03
N ILE A 226 -8.78 -1.95 18.81
CA ILE A 226 -8.21 -3.28 18.56
C ILE A 226 -6.69 -3.27 18.44
N GLY A 227 -6.05 -2.09 18.29
CA GLY A 227 -4.60 -1.91 18.31
C GLY A 227 -3.92 -2.12 16.95
N CYS A 228 -4.51 -1.66 15.85
CA CYS A 228 -3.84 -1.61 14.56
C CYS A 228 -2.59 -0.73 14.62
N ASP A 229 -1.55 -1.09 13.88
CA ASP A 229 -0.33 -0.30 13.71
C ASP A 229 -0.46 0.73 12.60
N MET A 230 -1.22 0.36 11.56
CA MET A 230 -1.37 1.12 10.33
C MET A 230 -2.81 1.07 9.84
N VAL A 231 -3.20 2.11 9.12
CA VAL A 231 -4.46 2.19 8.39
C VAL A 231 -4.30 3.04 7.14
N GLU A 232 -5.12 2.79 6.13
CA GLU A 232 -5.23 3.60 4.91
C GLU A 232 -6.60 4.24 4.80
N SER A 233 -6.69 5.39 4.14
CA SER A 233 -7.96 6.09 3.92
C SER A 233 -8.05 6.70 2.53
N ASP A 234 -9.25 6.64 1.95
CA ASP A 234 -9.59 7.36 0.70
C ASP A 234 -9.63 8.89 0.92
N THR A 235 -9.81 9.30 2.19
CA THR A 235 -9.87 10.71 2.63
C THR A 235 -8.90 10.92 3.79
N PRO A 236 -7.57 10.92 3.53
CA PRO A 236 -6.56 10.93 4.57
C PRO A 236 -6.59 12.17 5.48
N ASP A 237 -7.04 13.32 4.97
CA ASP A 237 -7.29 14.53 5.74
C ASP A 237 -8.33 14.31 6.85
N GLN A 238 -9.43 13.65 6.52
CA GLN A 238 -10.48 13.30 7.48
C GLN A 238 -10.00 12.23 8.46
N ALA A 239 -9.30 11.21 7.99
CA ALA A 239 -8.75 10.16 8.83
C ALA A 239 -7.79 10.74 9.91
N ILE A 240 -6.92 11.66 9.53
CA ILE A 240 -6.01 12.37 10.45
C ILE A 240 -6.82 13.22 11.46
N ALA A 241 -7.88 13.88 11.00
CA ALA A 241 -8.74 14.67 11.90
C ALA A 241 -9.44 13.77 12.93
N TRP A 242 -10.02 12.65 12.52
CA TRP A 242 -10.65 11.67 13.42
C TRP A 242 -9.64 11.07 14.42
N TYR A 243 -8.44 10.73 13.97
CA TYR A 243 -7.39 10.22 14.82
C TYR A 243 -7.04 11.20 15.94
N ARG A 244 -6.80 12.48 15.59
CA ARG A 244 -6.48 13.54 16.56
C ARG A 244 -7.60 13.73 17.58
N GLU A 245 -8.84 13.83 17.11
CA GLU A 245 -10.00 14.01 17.98
C GLU A 245 -10.14 12.86 18.99
N LEU A 246 -10.03 11.60 18.54
CA LEU A 246 -10.18 10.41 19.37
C LEU A 246 -9.03 10.27 20.38
N THR A 247 -7.80 10.59 20.01
CA THR A 247 -6.66 10.52 20.94
C THR A 247 -6.70 11.62 21.99
N GLU A 248 -7.09 12.86 21.62
CA GLU A 248 -7.27 13.95 22.59
C GLU A 248 -8.44 13.70 23.58
N GLU A 249 -9.51 13.04 23.12
CA GLU A 249 -10.60 12.63 24.00
C GLU A 249 -10.13 11.60 25.05
N THR A 250 -9.28 10.65 24.63
CA THR A 250 -8.74 9.62 25.52
C THR A 250 -7.83 10.24 26.59
N GLU A 251 -6.95 11.19 26.22
CA GLU A 251 -6.05 11.86 27.15
C GLU A 251 -6.80 12.73 28.19
N ARG A 252 -7.96 13.30 27.82
CA ARG A 252 -8.79 14.11 28.74
C ARG A 252 -9.54 13.27 29.76
N HIS A 253 -9.68 11.95 29.55
CA HIS A 253 -10.44 11.04 30.42
C HIS A 253 -9.54 10.06 31.19
N ALA A 254 -8.21 10.05 30.93
CA ALA A 254 -7.19 9.27 31.63
C ALA A 254 -6.59 10.05 32.82
#